data_66d8ca5c6a135b33c3afcdd52202f93f
#
_entry.id   66d8ca5c6a135b33c3afcdd52202f93f
#
_cell.length_a   1.000
_cell.length_b   1.000
_cell.length_c   1.000
_cell.angle_alpha   90.00
_cell.angle_beta   90.00
_cell.angle_gamma   90.00
#
_symmetry.space_group_name_H-M   'P 1'
#
loop_
_entity.id
_entity.type
_entity.pdbx_description
1 polymer ?
#
loop_
_entity_poly.entity_id
_entity_poly.type
_entity_poly.pdbx_seq_one_letter_code
_entity_poly.pdbx_strand_id
1 'polypeptide(L)'
;MALELTLPLDQIDFLSREKAKLLARALASEIIKHRQAYYDDNRPVVDDATFDALQARLDAIVMKYPGILPETDAALGVGIAPGKQTPFAKIQHHVPMLSLGNAFHADDVQDFLDRARRFLSLGSDEQVAVMAEPKIDGLSATLRYENGHFVQGATRGDGQIGEDI
;
A
#
# COMPACT_ATOMS: atom_id res chain seq x y z
N MET A 1 -3.60 -15.98 -24.80
CA MET A 1 -3.21 -16.71 -23.60
C MET A 1 -3.47 -15.75 -22.44
N ALA A 2 -4.50 -15.97 -21.64
CA ALA A 2 -4.81 -15.11 -20.51
C ALA A 2 -3.63 -15.20 -19.52
N LEU A 3 -3.07 -14.06 -19.15
CA LEU A 3 -2.09 -13.96 -18.06
C LEU A 3 -2.86 -14.32 -16.78
N GLU A 4 -2.47 -15.41 -16.12
CA GLU A 4 -3.11 -15.83 -14.89
C GLU A 4 -2.71 -14.88 -13.75
N LEU A 5 -3.62 -13.96 -13.40
CA LEU A 5 -3.47 -13.06 -12.26
C LEU A 5 -3.32 -13.81 -10.92
N THR A 6 -3.62 -15.11 -10.94
CA THR A 6 -3.57 -16.04 -9.80
C THR A 6 -2.26 -16.83 -9.73
N LEU A 7 -1.24 -16.46 -10.53
CA LEU A 7 0.04 -17.17 -10.52
C LEU A 7 0.59 -17.27 -9.08
N PRO A 8 0.97 -18.46 -8.61
CA PRO A 8 1.60 -18.64 -7.29
C PRO A 8 2.87 -17.80 -7.15
N LEU A 9 3.16 -17.31 -5.95
CA LEU A 9 4.29 -16.40 -5.70
C LEU A 9 5.64 -17.07 -6.02
N ASP A 10 5.79 -18.37 -5.72
CA ASP A 10 6.99 -19.17 -6.02
C ASP A 10 7.27 -19.32 -7.52
N GLN A 11 6.25 -19.18 -8.36
CA GLN A 11 6.40 -19.23 -9.82
C GLN A 11 6.85 -17.89 -10.43
N ILE A 12 6.73 -16.78 -9.70
CA ILE A 12 7.24 -15.48 -10.14
C ILE A 12 8.75 -15.55 -10.38
N ASP A 13 9.44 -16.38 -9.63
CA ASP A 13 10.89 -16.56 -9.75
C ASP A 13 11.33 -17.16 -11.09
N PHE A 14 10.47 -17.83 -11.80
CA PHE A 14 10.75 -18.46 -13.09
C PHE A 14 10.26 -17.62 -14.29
N LEU A 15 9.67 -16.45 -14.06
CA LEU A 15 9.25 -15.59 -15.15
C LEU A 15 10.43 -14.92 -15.85
N SER A 16 10.37 -14.84 -17.18
CA SER A 16 11.24 -13.91 -17.91
C SER A 16 10.79 -12.47 -17.67
N ARG A 17 11.73 -11.49 -17.81
CA ARG A 17 11.42 -10.06 -17.63
C ARG A 17 10.23 -9.61 -18.49
N GLU A 18 10.12 -10.10 -19.72
CA GLU A 18 9.00 -9.76 -20.62
C GLU A 18 7.65 -10.29 -20.09
N LYS A 19 7.61 -11.54 -19.64
CA LYS A 19 6.39 -12.11 -19.04
C LYS A 19 6.04 -11.41 -17.72
N ALA A 20 7.04 -11.13 -16.89
CA ALA A 20 6.87 -10.39 -15.65
C ALA A 20 6.29 -8.99 -15.91
N LYS A 21 6.74 -8.29 -16.96
CA LYS A 21 6.23 -6.97 -17.34
C LYS A 21 4.77 -7.00 -17.78
N LEU A 22 4.38 -8.01 -18.55
CA LEU A 22 2.99 -8.18 -18.97
C LEU A 22 2.08 -8.48 -17.76
N LEU A 23 2.53 -9.37 -16.87
CA LEU A 23 1.80 -9.71 -15.66
C LEU A 23 1.69 -8.51 -14.70
N ALA A 24 2.79 -7.77 -14.47
CA ALA A 24 2.79 -6.58 -13.64
C ALA A 24 1.78 -5.53 -14.12
N ARG A 25 1.71 -5.28 -15.43
CA ARG A 25 0.73 -4.35 -16.01
C ARG A 25 -0.71 -4.83 -15.84
N ALA A 26 -0.95 -6.13 -16.01
CA ALA A 26 -2.28 -6.71 -15.82
C ALA A 26 -2.72 -6.63 -14.34
N LEU A 27 -1.83 -6.96 -13.40
CA LEU A 27 -2.06 -6.82 -11.97
C LEU A 27 -2.30 -5.35 -11.58
N ALA A 28 -1.46 -4.44 -12.05
CA ALA A 28 -1.61 -3.00 -11.79
C ALA A 28 -2.98 -2.48 -12.26
N SER A 29 -3.40 -2.86 -13.47
CA SER A 29 -4.71 -2.48 -14.01
C SER A 29 -5.86 -3.00 -13.15
N GLU A 30 -5.77 -4.24 -12.66
CA GLU A 30 -6.82 -4.85 -11.85
C GLU A 30 -6.87 -4.24 -10.44
N ILE A 31 -5.71 -4.01 -9.81
CA ILE A 31 -5.60 -3.34 -8.51
C ILE A 31 -6.23 -1.94 -8.58
N ILE A 32 -5.95 -1.16 -9.63
CA ILE A 32 -6.53 0.17 -9.80
C ILE A 32 -8.06 0.11 -9.91
N LYS A 33 -8.61 -0.83 -10.67
CA LYS A 33 -10.07 -1.01 -10.79
C LYS A 33 -10.71 -1.36 -9.43
N HIS A 34 -10.10 -2.27 -8.68
CA HIS A 34 -10.60 -2.65 -7.36
C HIS A 34 -10.54 -1.49 -6.37
N ARG A 35 -9.48 -0.70 -6.40
CA ARG A 35 -9.38 0.52 -5.61
C ARG A 35 -10.45 1.54 -5.99
N GLN A 36 -10.70 1.75 -7.28
CA GLN A 36 -11.77 2.65 -7.73
C GLN A 36 -13.15 2.18 -7.24
N ALA A 37 -13.46 0.90 -7.40
CA ALA A 37 -14.72 0.34 -6.92
C ALA A 37 -14.89 0.48 -5.40
N TYR A 38 -13.81 0.34 -4.65
CA TYR A 38 -13.81 0.49 -3.19
C TYR A 38 -13.96 1.96 -2.76
N TYR A 39 -13.13 2.87 -3.29
CA TYR A 39 -13.02 4.25 -2.81
C TYR A 39 -14.01 5.20 -3.49
N ASP A 40 -14.23 5.07 -4.80
CA ASP A 40 -15.10 5.99 -5.54
C ASP A 40 -16.55 5.52 -5.58
N ASP A 41 -16.77 4.21 -5.76
CA ASP A 41 -18.11 3.64 -5.92
C ASP A 41 -18.70 3.08 -4.62
N ASN A 42 -17.89 2.97 -3.55
CA ASN A 42 -18.24 2.31 -2.29
C ASN A 42 -18.86 0.91 -2.51
N ARG A 43 -18.36 0.18 -3.49
CA ARG A 43 -18.84 -1.14 -3.92
C ARG A 43 -17.68 -2.09 -4.15
N PRO A 44 -17.08 -2.65 -3.07
CA PRO A 44 -16.02 -3.63 -3.22
C PRO A 44 -16.52 -4.83 -4.04
N VAL A 45 -15.77 -5.23 -5.06
CA VAL A 45 -16.11 -6.35 -5.96
C VAL A 45 -15.32 -7.62 -5.65
N VAL A 46 -14.32 -7.51 -4.78
CA VAL A 46 -13.53 -8.63 -4.24
C VAL A 46 -13.40 -8.47 -2.74
N ASP A 47 -13.13 -9.56 -2.04
CA ASP A 47 -12.78 -9.55 -0.63
C ASP A 47 -11.31 -9.06 -0.42
N ASP A 48 -10.99 -8.66 0.80
CA ASP A 48 -9.68 -8.12 1.15
C ASP A 48 -8.56 -9.15 0.90
N ALA A 49 -8.80 -10.44 1.17
CA ALA A 49 -7.83 -11.48 0.95
C ALA A 49 -7.46 -11.63 -0.54
N THR A 50 -8.45 -11.52 -1.42
CA THR A 50 -8.24 -11.54 -2.87
C THR A 50 -7.46 -10.31 -3.33
N PHE A 51 -7.81 -9.13 -2.81
CA PHE A 51 -7.11 -7.87 -3.13
C PHE A 51 -5.64 -7.92 -2.66
N ASP A 52 -5.40 -8.33 -1.42
CA ASP A 52 -4.07 -8.47 -0.84
C ASP A 52 -3.21 -9.47 -1.62
N ALA A 53 -3.81 -10.55 -2.10
CA ALA A 53 -3.12 -11.51 -2.94
C ALA A 53 -2.69 -10.96 -4.31
N LEU A 54 -3.47 -10.06 -4.91
CA LEU A 54 -3.08 -9.34 -6.13
C LEU A 54 -1.92 -8.37 -5.85
N GLN A 55 -2.02 -7.62 -4.76
CA GLN A 55 -0.99 -6.68 -4.34
C GLN A 55 0.34 -7.40 -4.05
N ALA A 56 0.31 -8.48 -3.28
CA ALA A 56 1.51 -9.27 -2.94
C ALA A 56 2.23 -9.79 -4.19
N ARG A 57 1.48 -10.22 -5.22
CA ARG A 57 2.07 -10.64 -6.50
C ARG A 57 2.74 -9.50 -7.24
N LEU A 58 2.10 -8.33 -7.28
CA LEU A 58 2.67 -7.15 -7.91
C LEU A 58 3.96 -6.74 -7.19
N ASP A 59 3.95 -6.70 -5.88
CA ASP A 59 5.10 -6.33 -5.05
C ASP A 59 6.27 -7.30 -5.25
N ALA A 60 6.01 -8.60 -5.31
CA ALA A 60 7.03 -9.63 -5.59
C ALA A 60 7.68 -9.42 -6.97
N ILE A 61 6.88 -9.08 -7.99
CA ILE A 61 7.39 -8.80 -9.34
C ILE A 61 8.25 -7.52 -9.34
N VAL A 62 7.79 -6.45 -8.70
CA VAL A 62 8.50 -5.17 -8.63
C VAL A 62 9.80 -5.31 -7.85
N MET A 63 9.79 -6.05 -6.75
CA MET A 63 10.98 -6.36 -5.96
C MET A 63 12.02 -7.12 -6.76
N LYS A 64 11.59 -8.12 -7.53
CA LYS A 64 12.49 -8.93 -8.38
C LYS A 64 12.99 -8.20 -9.61
N TYR A 65 12.17 -7.35 -10.20
CA TYR A 65 12.46 -6.61 -11.42
C TYR A 65 12.32 -5.10 -11.22
N PRO A 66 13.25 -4.44 -10.53
CA PRO A 66 13.19 -2.99 -10.31
C PRO A 66 13.00 -2.22 -11.63
N GLY A 67 12.12 -1.22 -11.60
CA GLY A 67 11.79 -0.40 -12.77
C GLY A 67 10.95 -1.13 -13.84
N ILE A 68 10.28 -2.23 -13.49
CA ILE A 68 9.37 -2.94 -14.42
C ILE A 68 8.09 -2.15 -14.71
N LEU A 69 7.65 -1.37 -13.74
CA LEU A 69 6.61 -0.34 -13.85
C LEU A 69 7.24 1.03 -13.53
N PRO A 70 6.66 2.14 -14.04
CA PRO A 70 7.06 3.47 -13.60
C PRO A 70 6.84 3.63 -12.08
N GLU A 71 7.73 4.36 -11.40
CA GLU A 71 7.57 4.66 -9.95
C GLU A 71 6.29 5.47 -9.66
N THR A 72 5.78 6.17 -10.66
CA THR A 72 4.52 6.93 -10.59
C THR A 72 3.28 6.09 -10.87
N ASP A 73 3.42 4.75 -11.05
CA ASP A 73 2.26 3.89 -11.31
C ASP A 73 1.34 3.87 -10.09
N ALA A 74 0.07 4.22 -10.29
CA ALA A 74 -0.92 4.32 -9.22
C ALA A 74 -1.12 3.00 -8.46
N ALA A 75 -0.81 1.85 -9.07
CA ALA A 75 -0.90 0.55 -8.40
C ALA A 75 0.20 0.34 -7.34
N LEU A 76 1.32 1.06 -7.44
CA LEU A 76 2.42 1.04 -6.48
C LEU A 76 2.18 1.97 -5.30
N GLY A 77 1.26 2.92 -5.45
CA GLY A 77 0.87 3.87 -4.40
C GLY A 77 -0.12 3.28 -3.39
N VAL A 78 -0.46 4.08 -2.41
CA VAL A 78 -1.45 3.78 -1.38
C VAL A 78 -2.75 4.51 -1.72
N GLY A 79 -3.87 3.80 -1.70
CA GLY A 79 -5.19 4.41 -1.95
C GLY A 79 -5.38 4.89 -3.40
N ILE A 80 -6.23 5.87 -3.58
CA ILE A 80 -6.51 6.55 -4.86
C ILE A 80 -6.48 8.05 -4.62
N ALA A 81 -5.96 8.81 -5.59
CA ALA A 81 -6.10 10.26 -5.59
C ALA A 81 -7.59 10.64 -5.57
N PRO A 82 -8.02 11.61 -4.73
CA PRO A 82 -9.40 12.03 -4.66
C PRO A 82 -9.98 12.34 -6.04
N GLY A 83 -11.17 11.81 -6.33
CA GLY A 83 -11.86 11.99 -7.61
C GLY A 83 -12.03 13.45 -8.00
N LYS A 84 -12.28 13.73 -9.29
CA LYS A 84 -12.44 15.11 -9.80
C LYS A 84 -13.73 15.78 -9.33
N GLN A 85 -14.69 15.02 -8.78
CA GLN A 85 -16.06 15.50 -8.47
C GLN A 85 -16.42 15.49 -6.99
N THR A 86 -15.45 15.46 -6.10
CA THR A 86 -15.76 15.59 -4.67
C THR A 86 -16.01 17.06 -4.32
N PRO A 87 -16.99 17.35 -3.42
CA PRO A 87 -17.26 18.72 -2.98
C PRO A 87 -16.14 19.31 -2.10
N PHE A 88 -15.19 18.49 -1.69
CA PHE A 88 -14.11 18.87 -0.79
C PHE A 88 -12.88 19.38 -1.54
N ALA A 89 -12.22 20.40 -0.98
CA ALA A 89 -10.95 20.89 -1.49
C ALA A 89 -9.87 19.81 -1.38
N LYS A 90 -8.92 19.81 -2.32
CA LYS A 90 -7.78 18.89 -2.26
C LYS A 90 -6.66 19.51 -1.45
N ILE A 91 -6.07 18.70 -0.57
CA ILE A 91 -4.99 19.10 0.31
C ILE A 91 -3.79 18.19 0.08
N GLN A 92 -2.63 18.78 -0.12
CA GLN A 92 -1.38 18.06 -0.14
C GLN A 92 -0.88 17.85 1.30
N HIS A 93 -0.58 16.60 1.66
CA HIS A 93 -0.01 16.27 2.97
C HIS A 93 1.41 16.82 3.10
N HIS A 94 1.71 17.45 4.24
CA HIS A 94 3.08 17.88 4.57
C HIS A 94 4.04 16.70 4.71
N VAL A 95 3.53 15.62 5.27
CA VAL A 95 4.25 14.34 5.41
C VAL A 95 3.37 13.29 4.74
N PRO A 96 3.88 12.54 3.76
CA PRO A 96 3.10 11.51 3.10
C PRO A 96 2.53 10.49 4.09
N MET A 97 1.27 10.11 3.89
CA MET A 97 0.61 9.05 4.66
C MET A 97 0.96 7.71 4.03
N LEU A 98 2.00 7.08 4.53
CA LEU A 98 2.50 5.82 4.02
C LEU A 98 1.66 4.64 4.52
N SER A 99 1.79 3.50 3.85
CA SER A 99 1.28 2.21 4.28
C SER A 99 2.34 1.45 5.05
N LEU A 100 1.89 0.56 5.94
CA LEU A 100 2.75 -0.42 6.60
C LEU A 100 2.63 -1.76 5.86
N GLY A 101 3.70 -2.56 5.89
CA GLY A 101 3.65 -3.91 5.37
C GLY A 101 2.74 -4.80 6.23
N ASN A 102 2.07 -5.75 5.59
CA ASN A 102 1.28 -6.77 6.27
C ASN A 102 2.21 -7.87 6.85
N ALA A 103 1.79 -8.46 7.95
CA ALA A 103 2.39 -9.65 8.52
C ALA A 103 1.28 -10.72 8.66
N PHE A 104 1.47 -11.86 8.00
CA PHE A 104 0.49 -12.96 8.02
C PHE A 104 1.00 -14.15 8.84
N HIS A 105 2.31 -14.21 9.08
CA HIS A 105 2.98 -15.27 9.79
C HIS A 105 3.93 -14.73 10.86
N ALA A 106 4.28 -15.57 11.83
CA ALA A 106 5.22 -15.20 12.89
C ALA A 106 6.59 -14.79 12.34
N ASP A 107 7.02 -15.39 11.23
CA ASP A 107 8.28 -15.06 10.56
C ASP A 107 8.29 -13.62 10.01
N ASP A 108 7.14 -13.11 9.50
CA ASP A 108 7.02 -11.73 9.03
C ASP A 108 7.25 -10.72 10.17
N VAL A 109 6.75 -11.06 11.38
CA VAL A 109 6.97 -10.26 12.58
C VAL A 109 8.44 -10.30 13.00
N GLN A 110 9.07 -11.48 12.93
CA GLN A 110 10.50 -11.61 13.23
C GLN A 110 11.35 -10.79 12.26
N ASP A 111 11.05 -10.86 10.97
CA ASP A 111 11.71 -10.06 9.93
C ASP A 111 11.55 -8.55 10.17
N PHE A 112 10.36 -8.12 10.61
CA PHE A 112 10.14 -6.73 11.01
C PHE A 112 11.04 -6.33 12.16
N LEU A 113 11.13 -7.13 13.22
CA LEU A 113 11.98 -6.87 14.37
C LEU A 113 13.47 -6.82 13.98
N ASP A 114 13.90 -7.69 13.09
CA ASP A 114 15.28 -7.72 12.62
C ASP A 114 15.63 -6.52 11.73
N ARG A 115 14.67 -6.04 10.92
CA ARG A 115 14.83 -4.78 10.20
C ARG A 115 14.93 -3.59 11.16
N ALA A 116 14.08 -3.56 12.19
CA ALA A 116 14.12 -2.51 13.23
C ALA A 116 15.46 -2.50 13.96
N ARG A 117 16.00 -3.66 14.37
CA ARG A 117 17.32 -3.77 14.97
C ARG A 117 18.42 -3.22 14.08
N ARG A 118 18.43 -3.61 12.81
CA ARG A 118 19.42 -3.11 11.84
C ARG A 118 19.31 -1.60 11.65
N PHE A 119 18.10 -1.08 11.52
CA PHE A 119 17.88 0.36 11.37
C PHE A 119 18.36 1.17 12.58
N LEU A 120 18.13 0.64 13.78
CA LEU A 120 18.55 1.26 15.04
C LEU A 120 20.01 0.97 15.41
N SER A 121 20.71 0.18 14.60
CA SER A 121 22.09 -0.28 14.86
C SER A 121 22.26 -1.00 16.21
N LEU A 122 21.24 -1.78 16.60
CA LEU A 122 21.23 -2.56 17.82
C LEU A 122 21.95 -3.91 17.60
N GLY A 123 22.54 -4.44 18.68
CA GLY A 123 23.10 -5.78 18.69
C GLY A 123 22.04 -6.88 18.48
N SER A 124 22.46 -8.06 18.05
CA SER A 124 21.55 -9.21 17.82
C SER A 124 20.77 -9.61 19.07
N ASP A 125 21.33 -9.39 20.24
CA ASP A 125 20.78 -9.82 21.52
C ASP A 125 19.99 -8.71 22.22
N GLU A 126 19.97 -7.49 21.65
CA GLU A 126 19.19 -6.38 22.20
C GLU A 126 17.71 -6.54 21.89
N GLN A 127 16.89 -6.33 22.92
CA GLN A 127 15.43 -6.40 22.78
C GLN A 127 14.88 -5.12 22.17
N VAL A 128 14.02 -5.29 21.18
CA VAL A 128 13.20 -4.20 20.64
C VAL A 128 11.83 -4.25 21.32
N ALA A 129 11.53 -3.23 22.12
CA ALA A 129 10.20 -3.10 22.72
C ALA A 129 9.21 -2.70 21.62
N VAL A 130 8.10 -3.42 21.55
CA VAL A 130 7.00 -3.14 20.60
C VAL A 130 5.69 -3.01 21.36
N MET A 131 4.81 -2.16 20.86
CA MET A 131 3.43 -2.06 21.33
C MET A 131 2.51 -2.71 20.29
N ALA A 132 1.66 -3.62 20.74
CA ALA A 132 0.64 -4.24 19.89
C ALA A 132 -0.70 -3.54 20.15
N GLU A 133 -1.31 -3.04 19.09
CA GLU A 133 -2.58 -2.32 19.15
C GLU A 133 -3.57 -2.90 18.14
N PRO A 134 -4.88 -2.95 18.45
CA PRO A 134 -5.89 -3.29 17.47
C PRO A 134 -5.92 -2.24 16.37
N LYS A 135 -5.87 -2.67 15.11
CA LYS A 135 -6.12 -1.80 13.96
C LYS A 135 -7.63 -1.73 13.73
N ILE A 136 -8.24 -0.63 14.17
CA ILE A 136 -9.66 -0.41 13.94
C ILE A 136 -9.89 0.05 12.51
N ASP A 137 -10.82 -0.58 11.82
CA ASP A 137 -11.23 -0.16 10.48
C ASP A 137 -12.09 1.10 10.54
N GLY A 138 -11.88 1.97 9.54
CA GLY A 138 -12.57 3.24 9.44
C GLY A 138 -11.89 4.16 8.43
N LEU A 139 -12.21 5.46 8.51
CA LEU A 139 -11.58 6.48 7.69
C LEU A 139 -10.25 6.89 8.33
N SER A 140 -9.22 6.93 7.50
CA SER A 140 -7.92 7.47 7.89
C SER A 140 -7.90 8.98 7.64
N ALA A 141 -7.56 9.75 8.67
CA ALA A 141 -7.47 11.19 8.59
C ALA A 141 -6.22 11.72 9.29
N THR A 142 -5.70 12.82 8.77
CA THR A 142 -4.63 13.61 9.40
C THR A 142 -5.24 14.86 10.00
N LEU A 143 -4.90 15.15 11.27
CA LEU A 143 -5.29 16.38 11.94
C LEU A 143 -4.02 17.18 12.25
N ARG A 144 -3.97 18.43 11.79
CA ARG A 144 -2.84 19.32 12.01
C ARG A 144 -3.20 20.42 13.02
N TYR A 145 -2.31 20.60 13.99
CA TYR A 145 -2.40 21.64 15.00
C TYR A 145 -1.15 22.52 14.94
N GLU A 146 -1.34 23.82 15.08
CA GLU A 146 -0.27 24.79 15.20
C GLU A 146 -0.49 25.64 16.48
N ASN A 147 0.53 25.70 17.34
CA ASN A 147 0.45 26.40 18.64
C ASN A 147 -0.78 25.98 19.49
N GLY A 148 -1.18 24.71 19.41
CA GLY A 148 -2.33 24.17 20.14
C GLY A 148 -3.69 24.43 19.45
N HIS A 149 -3.73 25.10 18.30
CA HIS A 149 -4.95 25.36 17.54
C HIS A 149 -5.06 24.40 16.37
N PHE A 150 -6.26 23.82 16.17
CA PHE A 150 -6.57 23.03 14.98
C PHE A 150 -6.56 23.92 13.74
N VAL A 151 -5.81 23.53 12.72
CA VAL A 151 -5.67 24.30 11.48
C VAL A 151 -6.12 23.54 10.24
N GLN A 152 -6.10 22.18 10.28
CA GLN A 152 -6.44 21.40 9.09
C GLN A 152 -6.80 19.97 9.45
N GLY A 153 -7.84 19.44 8.79
CA GLY A 153 -8.13 18.02 8.73
C GLY A 153 -8.10 17.55 7.28
N ALA A 154 -7.54 16.38 7.02
CA ALA A 154 -7.51 15.85 5.68
C ALA A 154 -7.69 14.33 5.69
N THR A 155 -8.46 13.80 4.74
CA THR A 155 -8.52 12.37 4.48
C THR A 155 -7.18 11.86 3.93
N ARG A 156 -6.94 10.55 3.99
CA ARG A 156 -5.70 9.95 3.48
C ARG A 156 -5.51 10.16 1.98
N GLY A 157 -6.58 9.99 1.18
CA GLY A 157 -6.49 9.99 -0.27
C GLY A 157 -5.49 8.95 -0.80
N ASP A 158 -4.60 9.35 -1.69
CA ASP A 158 -3.51 8.52 -2.22
C ASP A 158 -2.24 8.52 -1.34
N GLY A 159 -2.34 9.12 -0.16
CA GLY A 159 -1.22 9.30 0.76
C GLY A 159 -0.40 10.57 0.52
N GLN A 160 -0.54 11.24 -0.62
CA GLN A 160 0.07 12.53 -0.92
C GLN A 160 -0.97 13.65 -0.97
N ILE A 161 -2.13 13.36 -1.54
CA ILE A 161 -3.24 14.29 -1.68
C ILE A 161 -4.48 13.67 -1.03
N GLY A 162 -5.05 14.37 -0.06
CA GLY A 162 -6.32 14.06 0.59
C GLY A 162 -7.39 15.10 0.28
N GLU A 163 -8.50 15.00 0.99
CA GLU A 163 -9.62 15.94 0.95
C GLU A 163 -9.70 16.69 2.27
N ASP A 164 -9.99 18.00 2.22
CA ASP A 164 -10.23 18.85 3.38
C ASP A 164 -11.55 18.44 4.07
N ILE A 165 -11.52 18.19 5.39
CA ILE A 165 -12.68 17.69 6.16
C ILE A 165 -12.91 18.51 7.43
#